data_c50523d7678c44819506905b9b55fe1c
#
_entry.id   c50523d7678c44819506905b9b55fe1c
#
_cell.length_a   1.000
_cell.length_b   1.000
_cell.length_c   1.000
_cell.angle_alpha   90.00
_cell.angle_beta   90.00
_cell.angle_gamma   90.00
#
_symmetry.space_group_name_H-M   'P 1'
#
loop_
_entity.id
_entity.type
_entity.pdbx_description
1 polymer ?
#
loop_
_entity_poly.entity_id
_entity_poly.type
_entity_poly.pdbx_seq_one_letter_code
_entity_poly.pdbx_strand_id
1 'polypeptide(L)'
;PAGVTAYRKGLFKLTPYDQQSAAETLDIMEEYCARCRKQYGRSVVYPSDEWYLLAGREVPPAEFYDNYDQLEDGVGMWRMYHDSFWDELQFPRSNVEPRSIDVVTGTLAAPLIREMADATHAKERISSSNARAI
;
A
#
# COMPACT_ATOMS: atom_id res chain seq x y z
N PRO A 1 7.08 -1.15 -7.74
CA PRO A 1 8.40 -0.99 -8.38
C PRO A 1 9.28 -2.20 -8.14
N ALA A 2 10.14 -2.55 -9.12
CA ALA A 2 11.01 -3.72 -9.00
C ALA A 2 12.05 -3.50 -7.89
N GLY A 3 12.07 -4.42 -6.93
CA GLY A 3 13.09 -4.44 -5.89
C GLY A 3 14.48 -4.77 -6.46
N VAL A 4 15.51 -4.11 -5.93
CA VAL A 4 16.90 -4.44 -6.24
C VAL A 4 17.39 -5.50 -5.26
N THR A 5 17.58 -6.71 -5.74
CA THR A 5 18.01 -7.84 -4.91
C THR A 5 19.52 -8.11 -5.01
N ALA A 6 20.09 -8.82 -4.02
CA ALA A 6 21.49 -9.22 -4.01
C ALA A 6 21.85 -10.23 -5.15
N TYR A 7 20.84 -10.87 -5.76
CA TYR A 7 21.02 -11.89 -6.79
C TYR A 7 21.18 -11.35 -8.21
N ARG A 8 21.42 -10.06 -8.37
CA ARG A 8 21.53 -9.39 -9.67
C ARG A 8 22.97 -9.34 -10.23
N LYS A 9 23.90 -10.16 -9.71
CA LYS A 9 25.29 -10.20 -10.20
C LYS A 9 25.31 -10.55 -11.70
N GLY A 10 25.91 -9.70 -12.51
CA GLY A 10 25.98 -9.88 -13.97
C GLY A 10 24.75 -9.37 -14.75
N LEU A 11 23.70 -8.90 -14.10
CA LEU A 11 22.55 -8.29 -14.74
C LEU A 11 22.71 -6.76 -14.83
N PHE A 12 21.94 -6.14 -15.73
CA PHE A 12 21.87 -4.69 -15.85
C PHE A 12 21.60 -4.02 -14.50
N LYS A 13 22.33 -2.94 -14.22
CA LYS A 13 22.15 -2.17 -12.98
C LYS A 13 20.80 -1.45 -13.00
N LEU A 14 19.96 -1.73 -12.01
CA LEU A 14 18.72 -1.00 -11.80
C LEU A 14 18.95 0.14 -10.80
N THR A 15 18.34 1.28 -11.06
CA THR A 15 18.22 2.37 -10.10
C THR A 15 16.86 2.27 -9.44
N PRO A 16 16.78 2.13 -8.11
CA PRO A 16 15.50 2.17 -7.39
C PRO A 16 14.83 3.52 -7.61
N TYR A 17 13.51 3.52 -7.58
CA TYR A 17 12.76 4.76 -7.52
C TYR A 17 12.93 5.42 -6.16
N ASP A 18 13.11 6.72 -6.16
CA ASP A 18 12.98 7.61 -5.02
C ASP A 18 11.61 8.29 -5.02
N GLN A 19 11.36 9.12 -4.03
CA GLN A 19 10.07 9.80 -3.89
C GLN A 19 9.72 10.66 -5.10
N GLN A 20 10.70 11.40 -5.65
CA GLN A 20 10.48 12.29 -6.76
C GLN A 20 10.17 11.51 -8.05
N SER A 21 11.01 10.54 -8.40
CA SER A 21 10.83 9.74 -9.61
C SER A 21 9.56 8.86 -9.55
N ALA A 22 9.18 8.43 -8.35
CA ALA A 22 7.89 7.77 -8.14
C ALA A 22 6.71 8.72 -8.38
N ALA A 23 6.79 9.95 -7.89
CA ALA A 23 5.76 10.96 -8.11
C ALA A 23 5.60 11.31 -9.60
N GLU A 24 6.70 11.52 -10.31
CA GLU A 24 6.70 11.80 -11.75
C GLU A 24 6.11 10.63 -12.56
N THR A 25 6.44 9.40 -12.18
CA THR A 25 5.86 8.21 -12.81
C THR A 25 4.36 8.10 -12.55
N LEU A 26 3.95 8.39 -11.32
CA LEU A 26 2.56 8.36 -10.90
C LEU A 26 1.72 9.41 -11.68
N ASP A 27 2.25 10.62 -11.90
CA ASP A 27 1.59 11.64 -12.72
C ASP A 27 1.26 11.13 -14.13
N ILE A 28 2.22 10.44 -14.76
CA ILE A 28 2.01 9.81 -16.08
C ILE A 28 0.92 8.74 -16.01
N MET A 29 0.98 7.86 -14.99
CA MET A 29 -0.01 6.78 -14.84
C MET A 29 -1.40 7.34 -14.60
N GLU A 30 -1.55 8.36 -13.77
CA GLU A 30 -2.84 9.02 -13.46
C GLU A 30 -3.45 9.70 -14.71
N GLU A 31 -2.63 10.30 -15.56
CA GLU A 31 -3.09 10.82 -16.85
C GLU A 31 -3.70 9.71 -17.72
N TYR A 32 -3.03 8.54 -17.79
CA TYR A 32 -3.57 7.39 -18.53
C TYR A 32 -4.83 6.83 -17.89
N CYS A 33 -4.90 6.75 -16.56
CA CYS A 33 -6.13 6.36 -15.84
C CYS A 33 -7.31 7.26 -16.24
N ALA A 34 -7.12 8.59 -16.19
CA ALA A 34 -8.15 9.56 -16.56
C ALA A 34 -8.58 9.42 -18.03
N ARG A 35 -7.63 9.23 -18.94
CA ARG A 35 -7.91 9.02 -20.36
C ARG A 35 -8.73 7.75 -20.60
N CYS A 36 -8.35 6.64 -19.95
CA CYS A 36 -9.08 5.38 -20.06
C CYS A 36 -10.50 5.48 -19.50
N ARG A 37 -10.68 6.11 -18.34
CA ARG A 37 -12.03 6.36 -17.80
C ARG A 37 -12.89 7.16 -18.75
N LYS A 38 -12.34 8.21 -19.34
CA LYS A 38 -13.08 9.03 -20.31
C LYS A 38 -13.45 8.24 -21.57
N GLN A 39 -12.59 7.37 -22.06
CA GLN A 39 -12.76 6.62 -23.31
C GLN A 39 -13.63 5.38 -23.15
N TYR A 40 -13.47 4.64 -22.04
CA TYR A 40 -14.06 3.32 -21.84
C TYR A 40 -15.08 3.26 -20.70
N GLY A 41 -15.27 4.36 -19.96
CA GLY A 41 -16.15 4.41 -18.79
C GLY A 41 -15.61 3.67 -17.56
N ARG A 42 -14.38 3.11 -17.65
CA ARG A 42 -13.70 2.39 -16.55
C ARG A 42 -12.20 2.59 -16.62
N SER A 43 -11.50 2.30 -15.54
CA SER A 43 -10.04 2.25 -15.55
C SER A 43 -9.55 0.99 -16.25
N VAL A 44 -8.42 1.11 -16.94
CA VAL A 44 -7.70 0.02 -17.59
C VAL A 44 -6.26 -0.04 -17.07
N VAL A 45 -5.79 1.09 -16.54
CA VAL A 45 -4.47 1.23 -15.93
C VAL A 45 -4.69 1.57 -14.46
N TYR A 46 -4.01 0.87 -13.57
CA TYR A 46 -4.00 1.14 -12.15
C TYR A 46 -2.57 1.17 -11.64
N PRO A 47 -2.12 2.27 -11.01
CA PRO A 47 -0.90 2.22 -10.22
C PRO A 47 -1.09 1.30 -9.03
N SER A 48 -0.07 0.51 -8.68
CA SER A 48 -0.09 -0.22 -7.41
C SER A 48 0.03 0.75 -6.24
N ASP A 49 -0.46 0.34 -5.08
CA ASP A 49 -0.44 1.15 -3.85
C ASP A 49 0.98 1.60 -3.48
N GLU A 50 1.98 0.77 -3.79
CA GLU A 50 3.39 1.07 -3.53
C GLU A 50 3.85 2.38 -4.21
N TRP A 51 3.31 2.72 -5.39
CA TRP A 51 3.65 3.97 -6.06
C TRP A 51 3.20 5.20 -5.28
N TYR A 52 1.97 5.16 -4.73
CA TYR A 52 1.44 6.24 -3.90
C TYR A 52 2.24 6.40 -2.60
N LEU A 53 2.51 5.29 -1.93
CA LEU A 53 3.27 5.29 -0.68
C LEU A 53 4.71 5.78 -0.89
N LEU A 54 5.37 5.35 -1.97
CA LEU A 54 6.73 5.78 -2.28
C LEU A 54 6.78 7.26 -2.69
N ALA A 55 5.80 7.74 -3.43
CA ALA A 55 5.65 9.15 -3.80
C ALA A 55 5.26 10.04 -2.61
N GLY A 56 4.86 9.47 -1.47
CA GLY A 56 4.32 10.21 -0.33
C GLY A 56 2.96 10.82 -0.63
N ARG A 57 2.19 10.21 -1.53
CA ARG A 57 0.82 10.61 -1.87
C ARG A 57 -0.21 9.74 -1.18
N GLU A 58 -1.39 10.28 -0.98
CA GLU A 58 -2.52 9.53 -0.47
C GLU A 58 -2.97 8.47 -1.47
N VAL A 59 -3.23 7.26 -0.98
CA VAL A 59 -3.78 6.17 -1.78
C VAL A 59 -5.23 6.51 -2.16
N PRO A 60 -5.63 6.34 -3.43
CA PRO A 60 -6.97 6.71 -3.90
C PRO A 60 -8.11 6.10 -3.07
N PRO A 61 -9.30 6.72 -3.10
CA PRO A 61 -10.47 6.17 -2.43
C PRO A 61 -10.98 4.91 -3.14
N ALA A 62 -11.86 4.16 -2.46
CA ALA A 62 -12.36 2.86 -2.91
C ALA A 62 -12.96 2.89 -4.33
N GLU A 63 -13.65 3.97 -4.68
CA GLU A 63 -14.32 4.15 -5.98
C GLU A 63 -13.34 4.21 -7.16
N PHE A 64 -12.06 4.48 -6.89
CA PHE A 64 -11.03 4.47 -7.92
C PHE A 64 -10.76 3.07 -8.47
N TYR A 65 -10.94 2.04 -7.64
CA TYR A 65 -10.51 0.67 -7.92
C TYR A 65 -11.58 -0.19 -8.61
N ASP A 66 -12.73 0.37 -8.96
CA ASP A 66 -13.88 -0.34 -9.55
C ASP A 66 -14.23 -1.60 -8.70
N ASN A 67 -13.94 -2.82 -9.18
CA ASN A 67 -14.21 -4.07 -8.46
C ASN A 67 -12.98 -4.66 -7.74
N TYR A 68 -11.89 -3.95 -7.62
CA TYR A 68 -10.62 -4.46 -7.08
C TYR A 68 -10.06 -5.69 -7.84
N ASP A 69 -10.19 -5.70 -9.18
CA ASP A 69 -9.84 -6.84 -10.02
C ASP A 69 -8.33 -7.20 -9.98
N GLN A 70 -7.48 -6.32 -9.47
CA GLN A 70 -6.01 -6.50 -9.41
C GLN A 70 -5.48 -6.46 -7.97
N LEU A 71 -6.28 -6.87 -7.01
CA LEU A 71 -5.91 -6.82 -5.58
C LEU A 71 -4.63 -7.61 -5.29
N GLU A 72 -4.47 -8.79 -5.90
CA GLU A 72 -3.30 -9.65 -5.71
C GLU A 72 -1.99 -9.02 -6.23
N ASP A 73 -2.10 -8.06 -7.15
CA ASP A 73 -0.98 -7.28 -7.68
C ASP A 73 -0.67 -6.02 -6.84
N GLY A 74 -1.30 -5.88 -5.67
CA GLY A 74 -1.12 -4.73 -4.78
C GLY A 74 -1.81 -3.45 -5.26
N VAL A 75 -2.93 -3.60 -5.97
CA VAL A 75 -3.75 -2.49 -6.45
C VAL A 75 -5.01 -2.39 -5.59
N GLY A 76 -5.06 -1.37 -4.72
CA GLY A 76 -6.17 -1.12 -3.81
C GLY A 76 -6.17 -1.97 -2.53
N MET A 77 -5.16 -2.82 -2.32
CA MET A 77 -5.03 -3.65 -1.13
C MET A 77 -4.90 -2.80 0.13
N TRP A 78 -4.11 -1.73 0.08
CA TRP A 78 -3.95 -0.77 1.17
C TRP A 78 -5.28 -0.12 1.53
N ARG A 79 -6.02 0.36 0.53
CA ARG A 79 -7.32 1.01 0.72
C ARG A 79 -8.35 0.04 1.32
N MET A 80 -8.46 -1.15 0.76
CA MET A 80 -9.39 -2.15 1.26
C MET A 80 -9.08 -2.56 2.70
N TYR A 81 -7.80 -2.74 3.04
CA TYR A 81 -7.38 -3.07 4.39
C TYR A 81 -7.66 -1.94 5.37
N HIS A 82 -7.32 -0.69 4.99
CA HIS A 82 -7.61 0.50 5.77
C HIS A 82 -9.11 0.62 6.07
N ASP A 83 -9.95 0.61 5.04
CA ASP A 83 -11.38 0.84 5.20
C ASP A 83 -12.04 -0.29 6.01
N SER A 84 -11.66 -1.55 5.76
CA SER A 84 -12.15 -2.70 6.53
C SER A 84 -11.77 -2.60 8.02
N PHE A 85 -10.57 -2.11 8.33
CA PHE A 85 -10.15 -1.93 9.72
C PHE A 85 -11.02 -0.88 10.43
N TRP A 86 -11.24 0.27 9.79
CA TRP A 86 -12.04 1.34 10.39
C TRP A 86 -13.51 0.96 10.52
N ASP A 87 -14.04 0.19 9.58
CA ASP A 87 -15.39 -0.37 9.67
C ASP A 87 -15.52 -1.34 10.86
N GLU A 88 -14.60 -2.28 11.01
CA GLU A 88 -14.58 -3.22 12.14
C GLU A 88 -14.41 -2.51 13.50
N LEU A 89 -13.65 -1.42 13.55
CA LEU A 89 -13.43 -0.65 14.77
C LEU A 89 -14.71 0.03 15.27
N GLN A 90 -15.67 0.32 14.39
CA GLN A 90 -16.97 0.88 14.77
C GLN A 90 -17.84 -0.13 15.53
N PHE A 91 -17.56 -1.42 15.40
CA PHE A 91 -18.29 -2.51 16.02
C PHE A 91 -17.40 -3.30 17.00
N PRO A 92 -16.93 -2.68 18.09
CA PRO A 92 -16.02 -3.35 19.01
C PRO A 92 -16.70 -4.58 19.61
N ARG A 93 -15.99 -5.70 19.57
CA ARG A 93 -16.47 -6.94 20.19
C ARG A 93 -16.43 -6.80 21.70
N SER A 94 -17.58 -6.98 22.35
CA SER A 94 -17.64 -7.08 23.80
C SER A 94 -16.93 -8.37 24.28
N ASN A 95 -16.18 -8.28 25.37
CA ASN A 95 -15.49 -9.40 26.03
C ASN A 95 -14.19 -9.88 25.32
N VAL A 96 -13.47 -9.02 24.65
CA VAL A 96 -12.10 -9.31 24.21
C VAL A 96 -11.14 -8.96 25.34
N GLU A 97 -10.43 -9.97 25.85
CA GLU A 97 -9.36 -9.74 26.82
C GLU A 97 -8.20 -8.96 26.16
N PRO A 98 -7.68 -7.91 26.81
CA PRO A 98 -6.53 -7.18 26.30
C PRO A 98 -5.34 -8.10 26.08
N ARG A 99 -4.74 -8.05 24.90
CA ARG A 99 -3.56 -8.85 24.54
C ARG A 99 -2.48 -7.94 24.00
N SER A 100 -1.23 -8.29 24.29
CA SER A 100 -0.08 -7.71 23.64
C SER A 100 0.24 -8.53 22.39
N ILE A 101 0.37 -7.86 21.24
CA ILE A 101 0.75 -8.49 19.99
C ILE A 101 1.97 -7.79 19.42
N ASP A 102 2.86 -8.56 18.80
CA ASP A 102 3.97 -8.02 18.02
C ASP A 102 3.58 -8.11 16.52
N VAL A 103 3.62 -6.97 15.82
CA VAL A 103 3.29 -6.91 14.40
C VAL A 103 4.57 -6.67 13.59
N VAL A 104 4.87 -7.61 12.67
CA VAL A 104 5.98 -7.48 11.74
C VAL A 104 5.44 -6.97 10.40
N THR A 105 6.00 -5.87 9.91
CA THR A 105 5.55 -5.23 8.67
C THR A 105 6.71 -4.63 7.87
N GLY A 106 6.49 -4.40 6.59
CA GLY A 106 7.42 -3.66 5.74
C GLY A 106 7.42 -2.16 6.07
N THR A 107 8.51 -1.48 5.74
CA THR A 107 8.71 -0.06 6.04
C THR A 107 7.64 0.85 5.44
N LEU A 108 7.14 0.54 4.23
CA LEU A 108 6.10 1.32 3.55
C LEU A 108 4.74 1.19 4.22
N ALA A 109 4.39 0.02 4.77
CA ALA A 109 3.13 -0.20 5.46
C ALA A 109 3.17 0.19 6.94
N ALA A 110 4.35 0.40 7.52
CA ALA A 110 4.51 0.71 8.94
C ALA A 110 3.72 1.95 9.43
N PRO A 111 3.59 3.05 8.67
CA PRO A 111 2.75 4.18 9.08
C PRO A 111 1.28 3.78 9.28
N LEU A 112 0.71 3.04 8.36
CA LEU A 112 -0.67 2.55 8.46
C LEU A 112 -0.86 1.63 9.67
N ILE A 113 0.06 0.69 9.88
CA ILE A 113 -0.02 -0.22 11.02
C ILE A 113 0.09 0.52 12.34
N ARG A 114 0.90 1.59 12.44
CA ARG A 114 0.95 2.44 13.63
C ARG A 114 -0.36 3.16 13.88
N GLU A 115 -0.93 3.78 12.83
CA GLU A 115 -2.22 4.45 12.93
C GLU A 115 -3.31 3.52 13.47
N MET A 116 -3.39 2.31 12.92
CA MET A 116 -4.33 1.28 13.39
C MET A 116 -4.09 0.86 14.83
N ALA A 117 -2.82 0.72 15.21
CA ALA A 117 -2.44 0.40 16.57
C ALA A 117 -2.81 1.49 17.56
N ASP A 118 -2.51 2.72 17.25
CA ASP A 118 -2.86 3.88 18.09
C ASP A 118 -4.37 3.96 18.26
N ALA A 119 -5.14 3.70 17.20
CA ALA A 119 -6.60 3.69 17.24
C ALA A 119 -7.18 2.57 18.13
N THR A 120 -6.52 1.43 18.20
CA THR A 120 -6.95 0.30 19.06
C THR A 120 -6.44 0.40 20.48
N HIS A 121 -5.59 1.38 20.81
CA HIS A 121 -4.85 1.45 22.07
C HIS A 121 -4.04 0.18 22.37
N ALA A 122 -3.67 -0.56 21.33
CA ALA A 122 -2.82 -1.74 21.46
C ALA A 122 -1.40 -1.33 21.83
N LYS A 123 -0.79 -2.03 22.80
CA LYS A 123 0.66 -1.89 23.06
C LYS A 123 1.39 -2.62 21.95
N GLU A 124 1.90 -1.87 20.98
CA GLU A 124 2.61 -2.46 19.87
C GLU A 124 4.12 -2.40 19.97
N ARG A 125 4.71 -3.46 19.47
CA ARG A 125 6.09 -3.47 19.00
C ARG A 125 6.06 -3.59 17.48
N ILE A 126 6.21 -2.47 16.78
CA ILE A 126 6.44 -2.53 15.34
C ILE A 126 7.93 -2.80 15.12
N SER A 127 8.24 -3.98 14.70
CA SER A 127 9.58 -4.35 14.25
C SER A 127 9.61 -4.17 12.73
N SER A 128 10.19 -3.07 12.25
CA SER A 128 10.54 -2.96 10.84
C SER A 128 11.76 -3.83 10.57
N SER A 129 11.57 -5.06 10.17
CA SER A 129 12.63 -5.80 9.54
C SER A 129 12.68 -5.36 8.08
N ASN A 130 13.83 -4.87 7.60
CA ASN A 130 14.11 -4.94 6.19
C ASN A 130 14.06 -6.43 5.85
N ALA A 131 12.90 -6.88 5.37
CA ALA A 131 12.81 -8.19 4.77
C ALA A 131 13.77 -8.14 3.58
N ARG A 132 15.01 -8.60 3.80
CA ARG A 132 15.85 -9.02 2.71
C ARG A 132 15.06 -10.12 2.07
N ALA A 133 14.45 -9.80 0.93
CA ALA A 133 13.81 -10.81 0.11
C ALA A 133 14.85 -11.94 -0.10
N ILE A 134 14.51 -13.09 0.43
CA ILE A 134 15.29 -14.31 0.25
C ILE A 134 15.18 -14.72 -1.21
#